data_f9505019460c92f62e51eac0e4a75eab
#
_entry.id   f9505019460c92f62e51eac0e4a75eab
#
_cell.length_a   1.000
_cell.length_b   1.000
_cell.length_c   1.000
_cell.angle_alpha   90.00
_cell.angle_beta   90.00
_cell.angle_gamma   90.00
#
_symmetry.space_group_name_H-M   'P 1'
#
loop_
_entity.id
_entity.type
_entity.pdbx_description
1 polymer ?
#
loop_
_entity_poly.entity_id
_entity_poly.type
_entity_poly.pdbx_seq_one_letter_code
_entity_poly.pdbx_strand_id
1 'polypeptide(L)'
;MMRDGVFLLPETPANRQAVERLVDYITMNAGSAQALKATPLDAAQYASFRKLFDRSARYEELTKTVESLKVGFGLADPSAISRVLNKQRREFEAIAALDFFPTPAQERANAALVSAEADVRNLLFPTQAAPGAKTREKFLGRVWATRHPLWADRLASSWLIRRFVDPEATMVWLDKTQACPPEALGFAFDGARFANSGNRVTFEEMLVQLHMESNPGLAKIGGIVHFLEARGGNPVPEAAGVQTLLQGALRRSASADELLGEVEKTFDLLYDAYCEPGKK
;
A
#
# COMPACT_ATOMS: atom_id res chain seq x y z
N MET A 1 -3.30 21.81 -17.13
CA MET A 1 -3.38 23.28 -17.26
C MET A 1 -3.64 23.60 -18.72
N MET A 2 -4.65 24.41 -19.03
CA MET A 2 -4.99 24.78 -20.43
C MET A 2 -4.23 26.02 -20.90
N ARG A 3 -3.98 26.93 -20.02
CA ARG A 3 -3.29 28.20 -20.18
C ARG A 3 -2.77 28.62 -18.80
N ASP A 4 -1.84 29.54 -18.75
CA ASP A 4 -1.37 30.06 -17.45
C ASP A 4 -2.55 30.60 -16.64
N GLY A 5 -2.73 30.05 -15.43
CA GLY A 5 -3.81 30.37 -14.54
C GLY A 5 -5.17 29.74 -14.84
N VAL A 6 -5.31 28.93 -15.91
CA VAL A 6 -6.56 28.24 -16.25
C VAL A 6 -6.43 26.74 -16.06
N PHE A 7 -7.28 26.17 -15.21
CA PHE A 7 -7.33 24.75 -14.89
C PHE A 7 -8.71 24.18 -15.24
N LEU A 8 -8.73 23.01 -15.81
CA LEU A 8 -9.95 22.23 -16.06
C LEU A 8 -9.92 20.99 -15.19
N LEU A 9 -11.04 20.68 -14.54
CA LEU A 9 -11.23 19.48 -13.73
C LEU A 9 -12.59 18.86 -14.03
N PRO A 10 -12.72 17.53 -14.00
CA PRO A 10 -14.04 16.90 -14.04
C PRO A 10 -14.87 17.30 -12.81
N GLU A 11 -16.17 17.49 -13.01
CA GLU A 11 -17.07 17.84 -11.92
C GLU A 11 -17.37 16.60 -11.07
N THR A 12 -16.63 16.46 -9.96
CA THR A 12 -16.92 15.50 -8.88
C THR A 12 -17.13 16.25 -7.58
N PRO A 13 -17.82 15.68 -6.58
CA PRO A 13 -17.96 16.31 -5.27
C PRO A 13 -16.59 16.66 -4.63
N ALA A 14 -15.63 15.78 -4.76
CA ALA A 14 -14.28 15.98 -4.22
C ALA A 14 -13.53 17.13 -4.91
N ASN A 15 -13.60 17.18 -6.26
CA ASN A 15 -12.96 18.26 -7.02
C ASN A 15 -13.62 19.62 -6.75
N ARG A 16 -14.95 19.64 -6.62
CA ARG A 16 -15.69 20.87 -6.28
C ARG A 16 -15.20 21.40 -4.94
N GLN A 17 -15.19 20.56 -3.90
CA GLN A 17 -14.73 20.98 -2.57
C GLN A 17 -13.25 21.43 -2.56
N ALA A 18 -12.40 20.75 -3.35
CA ALA A 18 -10.99 21.14 -3.47
C ALA A 18 -10.82 22.51 -4.15
N VAL A 19 -11.61 22.77 -5.21
CA VAL A 19 -11.60 24.07 -5.92
C VAL A 19 -12.12 25.19 -5.03
N GLU A 20 -13.21 24.99 -4.29
CA GLU A 20 -13.76 25.96 -3.33
C GLU A 20 -12.69 26.35 -2.30
N ARG A 21 -12.06 25.35 -1.66
CA ARG A 21 -10.94 25.60 -0.70
C ARG A 21 -9.77 26.35 -1.33
N LEU A 22 -9.43 26.04 -2.58
CA LEU A 22 -8.34 26.72 -3.29
C LEU A 22 -8.69 28.19 -3.57
N VAL A 23 -9.91 28.47 -4.01
CA VAL A 23 -10.41 29.82 -4.25
C VAL A 23 -10.37 30.63 -2.94
N ASP A 24 -10.86 30.06 -1.84
CA ASP A 24 -10.83 30.70 -0.53
C ASP A 24 -9.39 31.00 -0.09
N TYR A 25 -8.49 30.03 -0.21
CA TYR A 25 -7.08 30.19 0.12
C TYR A 25 -6.41 31.33 -0.69
N ILE A 26 -6.66 31.38 -1.99
CA ILE A 26 -6.11 32.42 -2.87
C ILE A 26 -6.65 33.80 -2.48
N THR A 27 -7.95 33.90 -2.20
CA THR A 27 -8.61 35.14 -1.80
C THR A 27 -8.11 35.65 -0.45
N MET A 28 -7.94 34.74 0.52
CA MET A 28 -7.36 35.06 1.85
C MET A 28 -5.93 35.59 1.75
N ASN A 29 -5.18 35.22 0.71
CA ASN A 29 -3.81 35.66 0.47
C ASN A 29 -3.73 36.81 -0.55
N ALA A 30 -4.77 37.66 -0.65
CA ALA A 30 -4.86 38.82 -1.53
C ALA A 30 -4.73 38.51 -3.04
N GLY A 31 -4.96 37.24 -3.44
CA GLY A 31 -5.06 36.83 -4.84
C GLY A 31 -6.49 36.93 -5.38
N SER A 32 -6.67 36.64 -6.67
CA SER A 32 -7.99 36.54 -7.31
C SER A 32 -8.12 35.19 -8.01
N ALA A 33 -9.18 34.47 -7.71
CA ALA A 33 -9.54 33.23 -8.38
C ALA A 33 -11.05 33.09 -8.52
N GLN A 34 -11.48 32.43 -9.59
CA GLN A 34 -12.88 32.16 -9.84
C GLN A 34 -13.08 30.72 -10.29
N ALA A 35 -14.10 30.06 -9.79
CA ALA A 35 -14.53 28.76 -10.24
C ALA A 35 -15.77 28.89 -11.13
N LEU A 36 -15.68 28.29 -12.31
CA LEU A 36 -16.80 28.28 -13.28
C LEU A 36 -17.15 26.87 -13.67
N LYS A 37 -18.44 26.59 -13.79
CA LYS A 37 -18.91 25.35 -14.39
C LYS A 37 -18.98 25.54 -15.90
N ALA A 38 -18.20 24.72 -16.63
CA ALA A 38 -18.22 24.69 -18.08
C ALA A 38 -18.99 23.48 -18.58
N THR A 39 -19.93 23.70 -19.48
CA THR A 39 -20.67 22.62 -20.16
C THR A 39 -20.18 22.57 -21.61
N PRO A 40 -19.75 21.41 -22.13
CA PRO A 40 -19.40 21.26 -23.53
C PRO A 40 -20.59 21.59 -24.44
N LEU A 41 -20.33 22.28 -25.54
CA LEU A 41 -21.34 22.68 -26.52
C LEU A 41 -21.89 21.46 -27.29
N ASP A 42 -21.02 20.48 -27.56
CA ASP A 42 -21.30 19.28 -28.31
C ASP A 42 -20.43 18.09 -27.93
N ALA A 43 -20.68 16.93 -28.54
CA ALA A 43 -19.93 15.71 -28.31
C ALA A 43 -18.43 15.82 -28.72
N ALA A 44 -18.13 16.60 -29.74
CA ALA A 44 -16.75 16.78 -30.20
C ALA A 44 -15.94 17.59 -29.20
N GLN A 45 -16.51 18.65 -28.64
CA GLN A 45 -15.89 19.43 -27.58
C GLN A 45 -15.74 18.62 -26.30
N TYR A 46 -16.75 17.79 -25.94
CA TYR A 46 -16.63 16.87 -24.82
C TYR A 46 -15.47 15.88 -24.98
N ALA A 47 -15.33 15.28 -26.16
CA ALA A 47 -14.23 14.38 -26.49
C ALA A 47 -12.86 15.08 -26.41
N SER A 48 -12.80 16.34 -26.89
CA SER A 48 -11.60 17.17 -26.80
C SER A 48 -11.20 17.43 -25.33
N PHE A 49 -12.15 17.75 -24.47
CA PHE A 49 -11.88 17.93 -23.03
C PHE A 49 -11.42 16.64 -22.36
N ARG A 50 -12.07 15.51 -22.66
CA ARG A 50 -11.64 14.20 -22.14
C ARG A 50 -10.21 13.86 -22.53
N LYS A 51 -9.79 14.17 -23.74
CA LYS A 51 -8.45 13.90 -24.24
C LYS A 51 -7.35 14.62 -23.41
N LEU A 52 -7.66 15.75 -22.77
CA LEU A 52 -6.73 16.43 -21.86
C LEU A 52 -6.38 15.61 -20.62
N PHE A 53 -7.24 14.69 -20.25
CA PHE A 53 -7.07 13.82 -19.08
C PHE A 53 -6.56 12.43 -19.46
N ASP A 54 -6.33 12.15 -20.74
CA ASP A 54 -5.80 10.86 -21.19
C ASP A 54 -4.40 10.63 -20.62
N ARG A 55 -4.24 9.52 -19.93
CA ARG A 55 -2.98 9.08 -19.31
C ARG A 55 -2.40 7.83 -19.98
N SER A 56 -3.01 7.37 -21.07
CA SER A 56 -2.62 6.13 -21.76
C SER A 56 -1.15 6.09 -22.12
N ALA A 57 -0.60 7.17 -22.67
CA ALA A 57 0.82 7.25 -23.04
C ALA A 57 1.76 7.07 -21.84
N ARG A 58 1.39 7.61 -20.65
CA ARG A 58 2.19 7.44 -19.43
C ARG A 58 2.16 6.00 -18.92
N TYR A 59 1.00 5.33 -18.98
CA TYR A 59 0.90 3.92 -18.63
C TYR A 59 1.69 3.03 -19.61
N GLU A 60 1.67 3.35 -20.90
CA GLU A 60 2.45 2.63 -21.90
C GLU A 60 3.96 2.78 -21.69
N GLU A 61 4.43 3.97 -21.33
CA GLU A 61 5.84 4.22 -20.99
C GLU A 61 6.26 3.42 -19.75
N LEU A 62 5.41 3.43 -18.70
CA LEU A 62 5.63 2.65 -17.49
C LEU A 62 5.67 1.15 -17.81
N THR A 63 4.74 0.64 -18.62
CA THR A 63 4.72 -0.76 -19.06
C THR A 63 6.00 -1.14 -19.77
N LYS A 64 6.48 -0.33 -20.72
CA LYS A 64 7.75 -0.56 -21.43
C LYS A 64 8.94 -0.59 -20.47
N THR A 65 8.95 0.30 -19.49
CA THR A 65 10.02 0.35 -18.48
C THR A 65 10.03 -0.93 -17.65
N VAL A 66 8.86 -1.40 -17.18
CA VAL A 66 8.73 -2.64 -16.41
C VAL A 66 9.14 -3.87 -17.25
N GLU A 67 8.70 -3.95 -18.50
CA GLU A 67 9.07 -5.05 -19.39
C GLU A 67 10.58 -5.06 -19.67
N SER A 68 11.19 -3.90 -19.87
CA SER A 68 12.65 -3.79 -20.05
C SER A 68 13.42 -4.26 -18.82
N LEU A 69 12.92 -3.98 -17.62
CA LEU A 69 13.50 -4.48 -16.37
C LEU A 69 13.45 -6.00 -16.29
N LYS A 70 12.36 -6.63 -16.74
CA LYS A 70 12.20 -8.11 -16.73
C LYS A 70 13.29 -8.81 -17.52
N VAL A 71 13.77 -8.25 -18.61
CA VAL A 71 14.86 -8.82 -19.42
C VAL A 71 16.17 -8.95 -18.62
N GLY A 72 16.39 -8.07 -17.65
CA GLY A 72 17.59 -8.06 -16.79
C GLY A 72 17.49 -8.90 -15.51
N PHE A 73 16.36 -9.53 -15.21
CA PHE A 73 16.12 -10.22 -13.94
C PHE A 73 17.11 -11.35 -13.62
N GLY A 74 17.63 -12.02 -14.63
CA GLY A 74 18.60 -13.10 -14.43
C GLY A 74 20.05 -12.63 -14.19
N LEU A 75 20.36 -11.35 -14.36
CA LEU A 75 21.70 -10.80 -14.34
C LEU A 75 21.94 -9.80 -13.20
N ALA A 76 20.90 -9.22 -12.64
CA ALA A 76 20.99 -8.18 -11.62
C ALA A 76 20.58 -8.72 -10.24
N ASP A 77 21.04 -8.04 -9.17
CA ASP A 77 20.62 -8.34 -7.80
C ASP A 77 19.09 -8.19 -7.65
N PRO A 78 18.36 -9.25 -7.28
CA PRO A 78 16.91 -9.22 -7.14
C PRO A 78 16.41 -8.16 -6.14
N SER A 79 17.19 -7.86 -5.08
CA SER A 79 16.84 -6.80 -4.12
C SER A 79 16.94 -5.40 -4.74
N ALA A 80 17.89 -5.20 -5.66
CA ALA A 80 17.98 -3.95 -6.41
C ALA A 80 16.81 -3.80 -7.38
N ILE A 81 16.43 -4.89 -8.06
CA ILE A 81 15.27 -4.91 -8.96
C ILE A 81 13.99 -4.60 -8.19
N SER A 82 13.79 -5.23 -7.02
CA SER A 82 12.63 -4.96 -6.14
C SER A 82 12.50 -3.46 -5.80
N ARG A 83 13.61 -2.80 -5.47
CA ARG A 83 13.60 -1.33 -5.21
C ARG A 83 13.17 -0.51 -6.41
N VAL A 84 13.61 -0.91 -7.62
CA VAL A 84 13.23 -0.22 -8.86
C VAL A 84 11.75 -0.44 -9.16
N LEU A 85 11.24 -1.69 -9.03
CA LEU A 85 9.82 -1.99 -9.22
C LEU A 85 8.92 -1.22 -8.23
N ASN A 86 9.32 -1.10 -6.96
CA ASN A 86 8.59 -0.30 -5.99
C ASN A 86 8.56 1.20 -6.34
N LYS A 87 9.61 1.71 -7.01
CA LYS A 87 9.57 3.06 -7.58
C LYS A 87 8.54 3.16 -8.71
N GLN A 88 8.51 2.17 -9.62
CA GLN A 88 7.54 2.13 -10.71
C GLN A 88 6.10 1.96 -10.19
N ARG A 89 5.89 1.21 -9.12
CA ARG A 89 4.59 1.08 -8.45
C ARG A 89 4.10 2.43 -7.94
N ARG A 90 4.95 3.18 -7.24
CA ARG A 90 4.60 4.54 -6.76
C ARG A 90 4.31 5.51 -7.91
N GLU A 91 5.01 5.39 -9.03
CA GLU A 91 4.72 6.18 -10.22
C GLU A 91 3.35 5.81 -10.83
N PHE A 92 3.04 4.53 -10.93
CA PHE A 92 1.72 4.05 -11.35
C PHE A 92 0.61 4.63 -10.47
N GLU A 93 0.76 4.56 -9.15
CA GLU A 93 -0.21 5.10 -8.19
C GLU A 93 -0.39 6.61 -8.34
N ALA A 94 0.70 7.35 -8.56
CA ALA A 94 0.65 8.79 -8.80
C ALA A 94 -0.08 9.15 -10.11
N ILE A 95 0.08 8.33 -11.16
CA ILE A 95 -0.68 8.51 -12.42
C ILE A 95 -2.15 8.18 -12.19
N ALA A 96 -2.44 7.07 -11.51
CA ALA A 96 -3.80 6.60 -11.25
C ALA A 96 -4.60 7.58 -10.37
N ALA A 97 -3.96 8.21 -9.40
CA ALA A 97 -4.59 9.23 -8.55
C ALA A 97 -5.07 10.48 -9.34
N LEU A 98 -4.50 10.71 -10.54
CA LEU A 98 -4.85 11.82 -11.42
C LEU A 98 -5.60 11.37 -12.68
N ASP A 99 -5.94 10.09 -12.77
CA ASP A 99 -6.65 9.51 -13.91
C ASP A 99 -8.15 9.46 -13.63
N PHE A 100 -8.84 10.48 -14.10
CA PHE A 100 -10.30 10.57 -13.96
C PHE A 100 -11.09 9.71 -14.96
N PHE A 101 -10.42 9.17 -15.98
CA PHE A 101 -11.06 8.40 -17.05
C PHE A 101 -10.20 7.18 -17.43
N PRO A 102 -10.15 6.17 -16.55
CA PRO A 102 -9.31 5.00 -16.74
C PRO A 102 -9.48 4.35 -18.10
N THR A 103 -8.39 3.90 -18.69
CA THR A 103 -8.34 3.22 -19.99
C THR A 103 -7.75 1.82 -19.83
N PRO A 104 -7.90 0.92 -20.80
CA PRO A 104 -7.26 -0.39 -20.79
C PRO A 104 -5.72 -0.34 -20.64
N ALA A 105 -5.09 0.81 -20.91
CA ALA A 105 -3.65 1.00 -20.69
C ALA A 105 -3.30 0.95 -19.19
N GLN A 106 -4.16 1.46 -18.31
CA GLN A 106 -3.99 1.35 -16.86
C GLN A 106 -3.98 -0.12 -16.40
N GLU A 107 -4.93 -0.91 -16.87
CA GLU A 107 -5.02 -2.34 -16.53
C GLU A 107 -3.78 -3.11 -17.00
N ARG A 108 -3.32 -2.85 -18.24
CA ARG A 108 -2.09 -3.46 -18.76
C ARG A 108 -0.87 -3.09 -17.95
N ALA A 109 -0.71 -1.82 -17.58
CA ALA A 109 0.39 -1.36 -16.75
C ALA A 109 0.39 -2.00 -15.36
N ASN A 110 -0.78 -2.10 -14.74
CA ASN A 110 -0.92 -2.79 -13.45
C ASN A 110 -0.58 -4.28 -13.56
N ALA A 111 -1.08 -4.97 -14.59
CA ALA A 111 -0.79 -6.38 -14.83
C ALA A 111 0.71 -6.63 -15.05
N ALA A 112 1.39 -5.76 -15.80
CA ALA A 112 2.84 -5.85 -16.02
C ALA A 112 3.62 -5.69 -14.71
N LEU A 113 3.25 -4.74 -13.86
CA LEU A 113 3.85 -4.56 -12.54
C LEU A 113 3.63 -5.77 -11.63
N VAL A 114 2.40 -6.26 -11.51
CA VAL A 114 2.07 -7.43 -10.69
C VAL A 114 2.86 -8.66 -11.14
N SER A 115 2.96 -8.87 -12.47
CA SER A 115 3.76 -9.97 -13.03
C SER A 115 5.24 -9.82 -12.70
N ALA A 116 5.82 -8.63 -12.86
CA ALA A 116 7.24 -8.40 -12.57
C ALA A 116 7.55 -8.55 -11.07
N GLU A 117 6.69 -8.07 -10.20
CA GLU A 117 6.79 -8.23 -8.74
C GLU A 117 6.76 -9.71 -8.33
N ALA A 118 5.88 -10.51 -8.95
CA ALA A 118 5.83 -11.95 -8.73
C ALA A 118 7.09 -12.67 -9.22
N ASP A 119 7.60 -12.30 -10.39
CA ASP A 119 8.83 -12.88 -10.95
C ASP A 119 10.04 -12.60 -10.04
N VAL A 120 10.19 -11.37 -9.56
CA VAL A 120 11.29 -11.01 -8.63
C VAL A 120 11.14 -11.72 -7.28
N ARG A 121 9.91 -11.87 -6.79
CA ARG A 121 9.67 -12.65 -5.56
C ARG A 121 10.11 -14.11 -5.73
N ASN A 122 9.79 -14.73 -6.87
CA ASN A 122 10.21 -16.09 -7.17
C ASN A 122 11.74 -16.23 -7.27
N LEU A 123 12.43 -15.21 -7.78
CA LEU A 123 13.89 -15.16 -7.80
C LEU A 123 14.51 -15.02 -6.40
N LEU A 124 13.90 -14.19 -5.54
CA LEU A 124 14.34 -14.02 -4.16
C LEU A 124 14.05 -15.27 -3.30
N PHE A 125 12.97 -15.98 -3.59
CA PHE A 125 12.45 -17.08 -2.77
C PHE A 125 12.06 -18.30 -3.64
N PRO A 126 13.01 -18.94 -4.32
CA PRO A 126 12.72 -19.98 -5.34
C PRO A 126 12.06 -21.26 -4.82
N THR A 127 11.92 -21.44 -3.50
CA THR A 127 11.50 -22.72 -2.91
C THR A 127 10.11 -22.68 -2.26
N GLN A 128 9.30 -21.66 -2.52
CA GLN A 128 8.02 -21.54 -1.79
C GLN A 128 6.81 -21.59 -2.73
N ALA A 129 6.35 -22.82 -2.96
CA ALA A 129 4.96 -23.07 -3.32
C ALA A 129 4.03 -22.53 -2.19
N ALA A 130 2.84 -22.05 -2.58
CA ALA A 130 1.84 -21.51 -1.65
C ALA A 130 1.63 -22.39 -0.42
N PRO A 131 1.64 -21.85 0.78
CA PRO A 131 1.61 -22.61 2.03
C PRO A 131 0.23 -23.21 2.35
N GLY A 132 0.12 -24.53 2.34
CA GLY A 132 -0.99 -25.25 3.01
C GLY A 132 -0.78 -25.33 4.54
N ALA A 133 -1.67 -25.97 5.27
CA ALA A 133 -1.61 -26.11 6.74
C ALA A 133 -0.25 -26.64 7.27
N LYS A 134 0.47 -27.45 6.48
CA LYS A 134 1.85 -27.88 6.76
C LYS A 134 2.90 -26.77 6.66
N THR A 135 2.54 -25.58 6.24
CA THR A 135 3.49 -24.47 6.02
C THR A 135 3.70 -23.66 7.29
N ARG A 136 2.74 -23.63 8.22
CA ARG A 136 2.93 -22.97 9.53
C ARG A 136 4.07 -23.62 10.32
N GLU A 137 4.20 -24.94 10.28
CA GLU A 137 5.29 -25.67 10.93
C GLU A 137 6.69 -25.20 10.50
N LYS A 138 6.84 -24.68 9.28
CA LYS A 138 8.09 -24.15 8.76
C LYS A 138 8.48 -22.78 9.33
N PHE A 139 7.55 -22.09 9.96
CA PHE A 139 7.74 -20.75 10.49
C PHE A 139 7.91 -20.72 12.01
N LEU A 140 7.72 -21.84 12.71
CA LEU A 140 7.81 -21.90 14.16
C LEU A 140 9.24 -21.69 14.69
N GLY A 141 9.37 -20.89 15.74
CA GLY A 141 10.63 -20.62 16.42
C GLY A 141 11.65 -19.85 15.56
N ARG A 142 11.18 -19.06 14.59
CA ARG A 142 12.08 -18.35 13.68
C ARG A 142 12.42 -16.94 14.16
N VAL A 143 13.52 -16.44 13.62
CA VAL A 143 13.88 -15.01 13.72
C VAL A 143 13.13 -14.25 12.61
N TRP A 144 12.42 -13.20 12.99
CA TRP A 144 11.67 -12.33 12.09
C TRP A 144 12.25 -10.92 12.15
N ALA A 145 12.48 -10.31 11.00
CA ALA A 145 13.14 -9.00 10.94
C ALA A 145 12.32 -7.99 10.15
N THR A 146 12.17 -6.79 10.70
CA THR A 146 11.62 -5.63 10.00
C THR A 146 12.43 -4.38 10.31
N ARG A 147 12.12 -3.27 9.60
CA ARG A 147 12.90 -2.02 9.68
C ARG A 147 12.15 -0.91 10.38
N HIS A 148 12.90 -0.03 11.04
CA HIS A 148 12.36 1.26 11.47
C HIS A 148 12.03 2.18 10.27
N PRO A 149 11.07 3.13 10.44
CA PRO A 149 10.20 3.32 11.60
C PRO A 149 9.10 2.27 11.68
N LEU A 150 8.72 1.87 12.91
CA LEU A 150 7.62 0.96 13.14
C LEU A 150 6.31 1.73 13.04
N TRP A 151 5.43 1.29 12.14
CA TRP A 151 4.11 1.87 11.94
C TRP A 151 3.08 0.78 11.65
N ALA A 152 1.86 1.15 11.28
CA ALA A 152 0.69 0.30 11.22
C ALA A 152 0.93 -1.08 10.57
N ASP A 153 1.48 -1.13 9.35
CA ASP A 153 1.72 -2.39 8.62
C ASP A 153 2.75 -3.29 9.33
N ARG A 154 3.87 -2.72 9.78
CA ARG A 154 4.92 -3.47 10.48
C ARG A 154 4.46 -3.99 11.84
N LEU A 155 3.72 -3.16 12.59
CA LEU A 155 3.19 -3.53 13.90
C LEU A 155 2.08 -4.59 13.79
N ALA A 156 1.16 -4.42 12.85
CA ALA A 156 0.10 -5.40 12.58
C ALA A 156 0.67 -6.74 12.06
N SER A 157 1.67 -6.68 11.17
CA SER A 157 2.36 -7.89 10.68
C SER A 157 3.12 -8.59 11.81
N SER A 158 3.76 -7.86 12.72
CA SER A 158 4.41 -8.42 13.90
C SER A 158 3.42 -9.12 14.83
N TRP A 159 2.27 -8.49 15.09
CA TRP A 159 1.17 -9.08 15.84
C TRP A 159 0.63 -10.35 15.16
N LEU A 160 0.39 -10.30 13.83
CA LEU A 160 -0.09 -11.45 13.05
C LEU A 160 0.88 -12.63 13.19
N ILE A 161 2.19 -12.36 13.08
CA ILE A 161 3.24 -13.36 13.24
C ILE A 161 3.12 -14.02 14.60
N ARG A 162 3.19 -13.25 15.68
CA ARG A 162 3.23 -13.80 17.04
C ARG A 162 1.94 -14.47 17.47
N ARG A 163 0.79 -13.99 17.01
CA ARG A 163 -0.50 -14.55 17.41
C ARG A 163 -0.90 -15.78 16.58
N PHE A 164 -0.60 -15.81 15.29
CA PHE A 164 -1.18 -16.81 14.38
C PHE A 164 -0.18 -17.67 13.62
N VAL A 165 1.05 -17.19 13.46
CA VAL A 165 2.05 -17.84 12.59
C VAL A 165 3.12 -18.52 13.42
N ASP A 166 3.75 -17.79 14.32
CA ASP A 166 4.89 -18.21 15.14
C ASP A 166 4.83 -17.58 16.53
N PRO A 167 4.16 -18.23 17.49
CA PRO A 167 4.06 -17.73 18.87
C PRO A 167 5.43 -17.60 19.57
N GLU A 168 6.46 -18.32 19.09
CA GLU A 168 7.82 -18.30 19.63
C GLU A 168 8.76 -17.37 18.82
N ALA A 169 8.17 -16.52 17.94
CA ALA A 169 8.92 -15.61 17.08
C ALA A 169 9.85 -14.70 17.87
N THR A 170 11.12 -14.68 17.48
CA THR A 170 12.08 -13.67 17.93
C THR A 170 12.07 -12.50 16.94
N MET A 171 11.71 -11.31 17.43
CA MET A 171 11.64 -10.11 16.58
C MET A 171 12.98 -9.38 16.56
N VAL A 172 13.41 -8.95 15.37
CA VAL A 172 14.63 -8.14 15.17
C VAL A 172 14.26 -6.85 14.45
N TRP A 173 14.60 -5.73 15.08
CA TRP A 173 14.31 -4.39 14.62
C TRP A 173 15.53 -3.78 13.95
N LEU A 174 15.51 -3.70 12.62
CA LEU A 174 16.64 -3.25 11.81
C LEU A 174 16.61 -1.75 11.59
N ASP A 175 17.78 -1.13 11.55
CA ASP A 175 17.92 0.23 11.02
C ASP A 175 17.69 0.27 9.50
N LYS A 176 17.47 1.48 8.95
CA LYS A 176 17.11 1.66 7.52
C LYS A 176 18.09 1.00 6.55
N THR A 177 19.38 1.01 6.87
CA THR A 177 20.46 0.52 6.00
C THR A 177 21.05 -0.80 6.48
N GLN A 178 20.63 -1.29 7.64
CA GLN A 178 21.14 -2.53 8.21
C GLN A 178 20.75 -3.73 7.34
N ALA A 179 21.69 -4.62 7.07
CA ALA A 179 21.42 -5.86 6.34
C ALA A 179 20.50 -6.77 7.17
N CYS A 180 19.54 -7.42 6.52
CA CYS A 180 18.74 -8.45 7.17
C CYS A 180 19.64 -9.68 7.41
N PRO A 181 19.64 -10.22 8.64
CA PRO A 181 20.37 -11.47 8.93
C PRO A 181 19.92 -12.59 7.97
N PRO A 182 20.83 -13.42 7.44
CA PRO A 182 20.50 -14.45 6.45
C PRO A 182 19.49 -15.49 6.95
N GLU A 183 19.50 -15.76 8.26
CA GLU A 183 18.61 -16.70 8.93
C GLU A 183 17.23 -16.11 9.24
N ALA A 184 17.10 -14.77 9.19
CA ALA A 184 15.86 -14.08 9.55
C ALA A 184 14.88 -14.01 8.38
N LEU A 185 13.60 -14.17 8.70
CA LEU A 185 12.49 -13.93 7.78
C LEU A 185 12.18 -12.43 7.76
N GLY A 186 12.63 -11.75 6.72
CA GLY A 186 12.35 -10.32 6.54
C GLY A 186 10.89 -10.05 6.20
N PHE A 187 10.33 -8.93 6.72
CA PHE A 187 8.99 -8.48 6.35
C PHE A 187 8.87 -6.95 6.37
N ALA A 188 7.95 -6.42 5.54
CA ALA A 188 7.60 -5.01 5.40
C ALA A 188 8.78 -4.08 5.01
N PHE A 189 9.65 -4.57 4.13
CA PHE A 189 10.67 -3.77 3.45
C PHE A 189 11.04 -4.38 2.09
N ASP A 190 11.68 -3.58 1.25
CA ASP A 190 12.03 -3.97 -0.12
C ASP A 190 13.02 -5.14 -0.13
N GLY A 191 12.68 -6.22 -0.84
CA GLY A 191 13.48 -7.44 -0.88
C GLY A 191 13.28 -8.38 0.30
N ALA A 192 12.33 -8.09 1.20
CA ALA A 192 11.95 -9.01 2.27
C ALA A 192 11.14 -10.20 1.74
N ARG A 193 11.11 -11.29 2.51
CA ARG A 193 10.31 -12.48 2.21
C ARG A 193 8.82 -12.14 2.11
N PHE A 194 8.32 -11.29 3.00
CA PHE A 194 6.98 -10.74 2.96
C PHE A 194 7.08 -9.23 2.77
N ALA A 195 6.65 -8.75 1.63
CA ALA A 195 6.69 -7.34 1.27
C ALA A 195 5.39 -6.95 0.57
N ASN A 196 5.16 -5.65 0.44
CA ASN A 196 4.03 -5.13 -0.32
C ASN A 196 4.00 -5.72 -1.73
N SER A 197 2.82 -6.02 -2.23
CA SER A 197 2.65 -6.59 -3.57
C SER A 197 1.41 -6.01 -4.25
N GLY A 198 1.63 -5.41 -5.41
CA GLY A 198 0.55 -4.69 -6.08
C GLY A 198 0.01 -3.56 -5.19
N ASN A 199 -1.29 -3.55 -4.98
CA ASN A 199 -1.96 -2.61 -4.09
C ASN A 199 -2.09 -3.12 -2.64
N ARG A 200 -1.51 -4.28 -2.31
CA ARG A 200 -1.60 -4.85 -0.96
C ARG A 200 -0.40 -4.45 -0.12
N VAL A 201 -0.68 -4.05 1.11
CA VAL A 201 0.35 -3.88 2.15
C VAL A 201 0.84 -5.23 2.64
N THR A 202 1.97 -5.27 3.36
CA THR A 202 2.60 -6.53 3.79
C THR A 202 1.67 -7.39 4.63
N PHE A 203 0.90 -6.80 5.52
CA PHE A 203 -0.10 -7.54 6.32
C PHE A 203 -1.09 -8.31 5.44
N GLU A 204 -1.68 -7.64 4.44
CA GLU A 204 -2.62 -8.27 3.51
C GLU A 204 -1.94 -9.36 2.65
N GLU A 205 -0.71 -9.11 2.23
CA GLU A 205 0.07 -10.08 1.47
C GLU A 205 0.41 -11.32 2.31
N MET A 206 0.69 -11.15 3.60
CA MET A 206 0.88 -12.26 4.52
C MET A 206 -0.41 -13.07 4.70
N LEU A 207 -1.57 -12.42 4.80
CA LEU A 207 -2.84 -13.14 4.87
C LEU A 207 -3.03 -14.06 3.66
N VAL A 208 -2.76 -13.56 2.45
CA VAL A 208 -2.88 -14.35 1.22
C VAL A 208 -1.87 -15.50 1.20
N GLN A 209 -0.60 -15.24 1.47
CA GLN A 209 0.45 -16.26 1.43
C GLN A 209 0.31 -17.33 2.52
N LEU A 210 -0.36 -17.01 3.61
CA LEU A 210 -0.63 -17.91 4.73
C LEU A 210 -2.06 -18.50 4.70
N HIS A 211 -2.82 -18.24 3.63
CA HIS A 211 -4.22 -18.67 3.45
C HIS A 211 -5.12 -18.30 4.65
N MET A 212 -5.00 -17.07 5.11
CA MET A 212 -5.75 -16.51 6.25
C MET A 212 -6.74 -15.42 5.83
N GLU A 213 -6.84 -15.11 4.55
CA GLU A 213 -7.69 -14.05 4.00
C GLU A 213 -9.19 -14.29 4.21
N SER A 214 -9.59 -15.55 4.41
CA SER A 214 -10.98 -15.89 4.72
C SER A 214 -11.40 -15.59 6.16
N ASN A 215 -10.47 -15.23 7.04
CA ASN A 215 -10.76 -14.85 8.41
C ASN A 215 -11.33 -13.42 8.46
N PRO A 216 -12.60 -13.24 8.88
CA PRO A 216 -13.27 -11.95 8.81
C PRO A 216 -12.63 -10.88 9.72
N GLY A 217 -12.09 -11.28 10.87
CA GLY A 217 -11.38 -10.36 11.78
C GLY A 217 -10.08 -9.85 11.18
N LEU A 218 -9.30 -10.76 10.60
CA LEU A 218 -8.04 -10.41 9.94
C LEU A 218 -8.26 -9.56 8.69
N ALA A 219 -9.29 -9.88 7.89
CA ALA A 219 -9.64 -9.10 6.69
C ALA A 219 -10.03 -7.64 7.05
N LYS A 220 -10.81 -7.43 8.13
CA LYS A 220 -11.15 -6.08 8.59
C LYS A 220 -9.95 -5.31 9.13
N ILE A 221 -9.07 -5.96 9.89
CA ILE A 221 -7.81 -5.36 10.35
C ILE A 221 -6.94 -5.01 9.14
N GLY A 222 -6.85 -5.88 8.13
CA GLY A 222 -6.16 -5.61 6.88
C GLY A 222 -6.65 -4.32 6.20
N GLY A 223 -7.95 -4.11 6.12
CA GLY A 223 -8.53 -2.86 5.59
C GLY A 223 -8.14 -1.61 6.39
N ILE A 224 -8.07 -1.70 7.72
CA ILE A 224 -7.60 -0.60 8.57
C ILE A 224 -6.12 -0.30 8.29
N VAL A 225 -5.28 -1.34 8.29
CA VAL A 225 -3.83 -1.23 8.05
C VAL A 225 -3.56 -0.64 6.66
N HIS A 226 -4.26 -1.14 5.65
CA HIS A 226 -4.19 -0.63 4.28
C HIS A 226 -4.49 0.88 4.23
N PHE A 227 -5.59 1.31 4.83
CA PHE A 227 -5.98 2.72 4.85
C PHE A 227 -4.93 3.61 5.54
N LEU A 228 -4.32 3.14 6.63
CA LEU A 228 -3.30 3.88 7.37
C LEU A 228 -1.96 3.99 6.63
N GLU A 229 -1.61 3.00 5.83
CA GLU A 229 -0.34 2.98 5.06
C GLU A 229 -0.47 3.64 3.68
N ALA A 230 -1.50 3.30 2.92
CA ALA A 230 -1.67 3.77 1.55
C ALA A 230 -2.18 5.22 1.44
N ARG A 231 -2.60 5.84 2.55
CA ARG A 231 -3.21 7.18 2.60
C ARG A 231 -4.28 7.40 1.54
N GLY A 232 -4.99 6.32 1.20
CA GLY A 232 -6.01 6.33 0.17
C GLY A 232 -6.85 5.05 0.24
N GLY A 233 -7.93 4.99 -0.54
CA GLY A 233 -8.86 3.87 -0.56
C GLY A 233 -10.20 4.23 0.08
N ASN A 234 -11.04 3.22 0.29
CA ASN A 234 -12.34 3.43 0.93
C ASN A 234 -12.14 3.84 2.39
N PRO A 235 -12.84 4.89 2.86
CA PRO A 235 -12.78 5.29 4.25
C PRO A 235 -13.16 4.14 5.18
N VAL A 236 -12.30 3.85 6.16
CA VAL A 236 -12.55 2.87 7.22
C VAL A 236 -12.84 3.64 8.49
N PRO A 237 -14.07 3.62 9.02
CA PRO A 237 -14.46 4.45 10.17
C PRO A 237 -13.57 4.28 11.40
N GLU A 238 -13.09 3.07 11.65
CA GLU A 238 -12.26 2.72 12.81
C GLU A 238 -10.79 3.19 12.67
N ALA A 239 -10.33 3.49 11.46
CA ALA A 239 -8.92 3.78 11.18
C ALA A 239 -8.38 4.99 11.99
N ALA A 240 -9.17 6.06 12.13
CA ALA A 240 -8.76 7.23 12.90
C ALA A 240 -8.56 6.93 14.40
N GLY A 241 -9.42 6.10 14.98
CA GLY A 241 -9.29 5.62 16.35
C GLY A 241 -8.04 4.76 16.54
N VAL A 242 -7.84 3.80 15.64
CA VAL A 242 -6.66 2.93 15.66
C VAL A 242 -5.38 3.75 15.49
N GLN A 243 -5.34 4.70 14.55
CA GLN A 243 -4.22 5.62 14.38
C GLN A 243 -3.86 6.35 15.68
N THR A 244 -4.87 6.86 16.39
CA THR A 244 -4.67 7.57 17.66
C THR A 244 -4.07 6.66 18.72
N LEU A 245 -4.55 5.41 18.82
CA LEU A 245 -4.01 4.41 19.76
C LEU A 245 -2.57 4.05 19.44
N LEU A 246 -2.24 3.80 18.16
CA LEU A 246 -0.88 3.52 17.71
C LEU A 246 0.08 4.70 18.00
N GLN A 247 -0.35 5.94 17.77
CA GLN A 247 0.42 7.12 18.10
C GLN A 247 0.65 7.27 19.62
N GLY A 248 -0.36 6.94 20.41
CA GLY A 248 -0.26 6.90 21.87
C GLY A 248 0.77 5.88 22.35
N ALA A 249 0.70 4.66 21.82
CA ALA A 249 1.65 3.59 22.10
C ALA A 249 3.09 3.99 21.72
N LEU A 250 3.29 4.56 20.52
CA LEU A 250 4.60 5.08 20.07
C LEU A 250 5.22 6.12 21.03
N ARG A 251 4.40 7.01 21.59
CA ARG A 251 4.90 8.05 22.52
C ARG A 251 5.24 7.51 23.89
N ARG A 252 4.59 6.43 24.31
CA ARG A 252 4.71 5.87 25.66
C ARG A 252 5.82 4.84 25.76
N SER A 253 6.08 4.09 24.69
CA SER A 253 7.02 2.97 24.68
C SER A 253 8.47 3.44 24.58
N ALA A 254 9.34 2.89 25.41
CA ALA A 254 10.76 3.18 25.40
C ALA A 254 11.56 2.28 24.45
N SER A 255 11.00 1.16 24.02
CA SER A 255 11.61 0.20 23.08
C SER A 255 10.61 -0.31 22.05
N ALA A 256 11.13 -0.91 20.97
CA ALA A 256 10.30 -1.53 19.95
C ALA A 256 9.52 -2.74 20.48
N ASP A 257 10.11 -3.51 21.39
CA ASP A 257 9.43 -4.66 22.00
C ASP A 257 8.29 -4.22 22.93
N GLU A 258 8.50 -3.16 23.71
CA GLU A 258 7.44 -2.56 24.52
C GLU A 258 6.32 -2.01 23.65
N LEU A 259 6.68 -1.32 22.55
CA LEU A 259 5.71 -0.83 21.57
C LEU A 259 4.87 -1.98 20.99
N LEU A 260 5.53 -3.08 20.58
CA LEU A 260 4.81 -4.23 20.06
C LEU A 260 3.83 -4.79 21.10
N GLY A 261 4.28 -4.97 22.36
CA GLY A 261 3.42 -5.47 23.44
C GLY A 261 2.19 -4.61 23.74
N GLU A 262 2.31 -3.27 23.60
CA GLU A 262 1.16 -2.37 23.73
C GLU A 262 0.20 -2.43 22.53
N VAL A 263 0.76 -2.54 21.32
CA VAL A 263 -0.03 -2.58 20.09
C VAL A 263 -0.73 -3.93 19.92
N GLU A 264 -0.14 -5.02 20.34
CA GLU A 264 -0.76 -6.36 20.34
C GLU A 264 -2.09 -6.35 21.08
N LYS A 265 -2.18 -5.70 22.23
CA LYS A 265 -3.45 -5.57 22.98
C LYS A 265 -4.54 -4.86 22.17
N THR A 266 -4.15 -3.85 21.41
CA THR A 266 -5.09 -3.11 20.55
C THR A 266 -5.61 -3.98 19.41
N PHE A 267 -4.72 -4.70 18.73
CA PHE A 267 -5.13 -5.60 17.64
C PHE A 267 -5.90 -6.83 18.14
N ASP A 268 -5.59 -7.32 19.34
CA ASP A 268 -6.34 -8.39 19.97
C ASP A 268 -7.80 -7.98 20.23
N LEU A 269 -8.02 -6.82 20.81
CA LEU A 269 -9.36 -6.29 21.05
C LEU A 269 -10.14 -6.08 19.76
N LEU A 270 -9.50 -5.56 18.71
CA LEU A 270 -10.11 -5.40 17.39
C LEU A 270 -10.47 -6.75 16.78
N TYR A 271 -9.56 -7.70 16.84
CA TYR A 271 -9.76 -9.04 16.29
C TYR A 271 -10.93 -9.74 16.97
N ASP A 272 -10.96 -9.74 18.30
CA ASP A 272 -12.02 -10.38 19.08
C ASP A 272 -13.38 -9.71 18.79
N ALA A 273 -13.43 -8.38 18.72
CA ALA A 273 -14.66 -7.65 18.37
C ALA A 273 -15.17 -7.98 16.95
N TYR A 274 -14.26 -8.21 15.99
CA TYR A 274 -14.64 -8.52 14.61
C TYR A 274 -14.97 -10.01 14.37
N CYS A 275 -14.50 -10.89 15.25
CA CYS A 275 -14.79 -12.33 15.18
C CYS A 275 -16.02 -12.73 15.98
N GLU A 276 -16.52 -11.90 16.91
CA GLU A 276 -17.76 -12.21 17.60
C GLU A 276 -18.94 -12.21 16.61
N PRO A 277 -19.78 -13.25 16.58
CA PRO A 277 -21.04 -13.19 15.86
C PRO A 277 -21.88 -12.10 16.51
N GLY A 278 -22.18 -11.04 15.76
CA GLY A 278 -22.94 -9.90 16.26
C GLY A 278 -24.14 -10.37 17.09
N LYS A 279 -24.17 -10.01 18.35
CA LYS A 279 -25.38 -10.14 19.17
C LYS A 279 -26.45 -9.31 18.47
N LYS A 280 -27.43 -10.01 17.87
CA LYS A 280 -28.64 -9.41 17.32
C LYS A 280 -29.50 -8.84 18.45
#